data_d8d8342576bcacc5fa6ecdae1b8d363b
#
_entry.id   d8d8342576bcacc5fa6ecdae1b8d363b
#
_cell.length_a   1.000
_cell.length_b   1.000
_cell.length_c   1.000
_cell.angle_alpha   90.00
_cell.angle_beta   90.00
_cell.angle_gamma   90.00
#
_symmetry.space_group_name_H-M   'P 1'
#
loop_
_entity.id
_entity.type
_entity.pdbx_description
1 polymer ?
#
loop_
_entity_poly.entity_id
_entity_poly.type
_entity_poly.pdbx_seq_one_letter_code
_entity_poly.pdbx_strand_id
1 'polypeptide(L)'
;MLHVDAAPRLADLTTLRLGGACVARIRFSPGEADAVPALVTRLGGRPVPFGGGSNILAVGGEENATLLCPVCAQSPQIAGTDADGHVLARVDAGMRLSRLLAWCAHSGLSGLEGLAGVPGLV
;
A
#
# COMPACT_ATOMS: atom_id res chain seq x y z
N MET A 1 13.38 2.73 -5.49
CA MET A 1 13.71 2.06 -6.77
C MET A 1 12.53 1.17 -7.15
N LEU A 2 12.05 1.32 -8.36
CA LEU A 2 10.99 0.51 -8.92
C LEU A 2 11.45 -0.94 -9.08
N HIS A 3 10.66 -1.89 -8.58
CA HIS A 3 10.98 -3.30 -8.59
C HIS A 3 9.80 -4.12 -9.10
N VAL A 4 10.06 -5.06 -10.01
CA VAL A 4 9.05 -5.96 -10.60
C VAL A 4 9.40 -7.40 -10.25
N ASP A 5 8.47 -8.07 -9.58
CA ASP A 5 8.54 -9.51 -9.33
C ASP A 5 7.62 -10.23 -10.34
N ALA A 6 8.12 -11.19 -11.06
CA ALA A 6 7.34 -12.01 -11.98
C ALA A 6 6.64 -13.16 -11.26
N ALA A 7 5.39 -13.40 -11.60
CA ALA A 7 4.58 -14.51 -11.10
C ALA A 7 4.61 -14.71 -9.56
N PRO A 8 4.44 -13.67 -8.74
CA PRO A 8 4.43 -13.82 -7.29
C PRO A 8 3.20 -14.61 -6.85
N ARG A 9 3.35 -15.45 -5.82
CA ARG A 9 2.23 -16.21 -5.26
C ARG A 9 1.52 -15.40 -4.17
N LEU A 10 0.20 -15.31 -4.24
CA LEU A 10 -0.62 -14.64 -3.22
C LEU A 10 -0.48 -15.31 -1.85
N ALA A 11 -0.28 -16.62 -1.81
CA ALA A 11 -0.02 -17.36 -0.58
C ALA A 11 1.22 -16.85 0.19
N ASP A 12 2.22 -16.31 -0.50
CA ASP A 12 3.43 -15.75 0.12
C ASP A 12 3.26 -14.28 0.55
N LEU A 13 2.23 -13.61 0.02
CA LEU A 13 2.01 -12.18 0.18
C LEU A 13 0.83 -11.83 1.11
N THR A 14 0.02 -12.82 1.47
CA THR A 14 -1.20 -12.61 2.27
C THR A 14 -1.10 -13.26 3.65
N THR A 15 -1.79 -12.66 4.61
CA THR A 15 -1.85 -13.19 5.97
C THR A 15 -2.53 -14.56 6.02
N LEU A 16 -3.54 -14.78 5.19
CA LEU A 16 -4.27 -16.06 5.12
C LEU A 16 -3.49 -17.15 4.36
N ARG A 17 -2.40 -16.81 3.69
CA ARG A 17 -1.53 -17.72 2.95
C ARG A 17 -2.26 -18.60 1.93
N LEU A 18 -3.25 -18.01 1.27
CA LEU A 18 -4.03 -18.64 0.21
C LEU A 18 -3.77 -17.95 -1.13
N GLY A 19 -3.95 -18.70 -2.22
CA GLY A 19 -3.89 -18.22 -3.59
C GLY A 19 -2.63 -18.61 -4.35
N GLY A 20 -2.79 -18.66 -5.67
CA GLY A 20 -1.76 -19.01 -6.63
C GLY A 20 -0.97 -17.81 -7.13
N ALA A 21 -0.35 -17.97 -8.28
CA ALA A 21 0.45 -16.94 -8.92
C ALA A 21 -0.40 -15.82 -9.51
N CYS A 22 0.10 -14.60 -9.40
CA CYS A 22 -0.37 -13.44 -10.17
C CYS A 22 0.54 -13.24 -11.39
N VAL A 23 0.17 -12.30 -12.27
CA VAL A 23 0.99 -11.92 -13.43
C VAL A 23 2.30 -11.28 -12.96
N ALA A 24 2.22 -10.26 -12.13
CA ALA A 24 3.39 -9.56 -11.60
C ALA A 24 3.06 -8.82 -10.29
N ARG A 25 4.11 -8.38 -9.58
CA ARG A 25 4.02 -7.39 -8.50
C ARG A 25 4.96 -6.23 -8.81
N ILE A 26 4.44 -5.01 -8.82
CA ILE A 26 5.21 -3.79 -9.02
C ILE A 26 5.30 -3.09 -7.67
N ARG A 27 6.51 -2.93 -7.15
CA ARG A 27 6.80 -2.10 -5.97
C ARG A 27 7.41 -0.79 -6.42
N PHE A 28 6.87 0.32 -5.96
CA PHE A 28 7.28 1.65 -6.42
C PHE A 28 7.14 2.68 -5.30
N SER A 29 8.02 3.67 -5.32
CA SER A 29 7.92 4.86 -4.48
C SER A 29 7.03 5.93 -5.14
N PRO A 30 6.56 6.95 -4.40
CA PRO A 30 5.73 8.02 -4.98
C PRO A 30 6.35 8.68 -6.20
N GLY A 31 7.66 8.91 -6.21
CA GLY A 31 8.36 9.53 -7.35
C GLY A 31 8.46 8.64 -8.61
N GLU A 32 8.09 7.36 -8.49
CA GLU A 32 8.12 6.40 -9.60
C GLU A 32 6.71 6.05 -10.11
N ALA A 33 5.68 6.62 -9.51
CA ALA A 33 4.28 6.29 -9.80
C ALA A 33 3.90 6.51 -11.28
N ASP A 34 4.46 7.52 -11.92
CA ASP A 34 4.19 7.86 -13.32
C ASP A 34 4.64 6.75 -14.31
N ALA A 35 5.59 5.92 -13.92
CA ALA A 35 6.06 4.80 -14.74
C ALA A 35 5.15 3.55 -14.66
N VAL A 36 4.31 3.46 -13.63
CA VAL A 36 3.50 2.26 -13.33
C VAL A 36 2.49 1.94 -14.44
N PRO A 37 1.72 2.89 -15.01
CA PRO A 37 0.75 2.58 -16.07
C PRO A 37 1.39 1.91 -17.29
N ALA A 38 2.53 2.40 -17.75
CA ALA A 38 3.25 1.82 -18.89
C ALA A 38 3.74 0.40 -18.59
N LEU A 39 4.18 0.15 -17.36
CA LEU A 39 4.58 -1.19 -16.92
C LEU A 39 3.40 -2.15 -16.88
N VAL A 40 2.26 -1.75 -16.34
CA VAL A 40 1.03 -2.56 -16.31
C VAL A 40 0.61 -2.94 -17.72
N THR A 41 0.61 -1.98 -18.65
CA THR A 41 0.28 -2.22 -20.07
C THR A 41 1.22 -3.28 -20.69
N ARG A 42 2.50 -3.22 -20.38
CA ARG A 42 3.51 -4.14 -20.91
C ARG A 42 3.45 -5.53 -20.28
N LEU A 43 3.23 -5.61 -18.98
CA LEU A 43 3.18 -6.88 -18.24
C LEU A 43 1.84 -7.60 -18.41
N GLY A 44 0.77 -6.86 -18.60
CA GLY A 44 -0.59 -7.37 -18.64
C GLY A 44 -1.18 -7.58 -17.24
N GLY A 45 -2.33 -8.26 -17.21
CA GLY A 45 -3.08 -8.47 -15.98
C GLY A 45 -3.91 -7.26 -15.56
N ARG A 46 -4.90 -7.49 -14.74
CA ARG A 46 -5.73 -6.43 -14.14
C ARG A 46 -4.92 -5.73 -13.04
N PRO A 47 -4.76 -4.40 -13.07
CA PRO A 47 -4.07 -3.70 -11.99
C PRO A 47 -4.89 -3.77 -10.69
N VAL A 48 -4.23 -4.17 -9.61
CA VAL A 48 -4.84 -4.31 -8.28
C VAL A 48 -3.97 -3.61 -7.25
N PRO A 49 -4.44 -2.53 -6.61
CA PRO A 49 -3.76 -1.96 -5.46
C PRO A 49 -3.61 -3.02 -4.36
N PHE A 50 -2.39 -3.18 -3.85
CA PHE A 50 -2.09 -4.22 -2.89
C PHE A 50 -1.24 -3.64 -1.75
N GLY A 51 -1.78 -3.69 -0.55
CA GLY A 51 -1.11 -3.23 0.66
C GLY A 51 -0.31 -4.34 1.36
N GLY A 52 -0.52 -4.50 2.66
CA GLY A 52 0.15 -5.53 3.46
C GLY A 52 -0.41 -6.95 3.33
N GLY A 53 -1.44 -7.17 2.52
CA GLY A 53 -2.06 -8.49 2.35
C GLY A 53 -2.86 -8.98 3.54
N SER A 54 -3.18 -8.13 4.52
CA SER A 54 -3.88 -8.50 5.76
C SER A 54 -5.40 -8.59 5.58
N ASN A 55 -5.95 -8.04 4.52
CA ASN A 55 -7.39 -8.06 4.22
C ASN A 55 -7.65 -8.56 2.79
N ILE A 56 -6.91 -9.58 2.38
CA ILE A 56 -7.03 -10.20 1.06
C ILE A 56 -7.33 -11.68 1.23
N LEU A 57 -8.41 -12.12 0.60
CA LEU A 57 -8.76 -13.52 0.44
C LEU A 57 -8.66 -13.89 -1.05
N ALA A 58 -7.72 -14.72 -1.39
CA ALA A 58 -7.62 -15.32 -2.72
C ALA A 58 -8.48 -16.58 -2.79
N VAL A 59 -9.41 -16.64 -3.75
CA VAL A 59 -10.43 -17.70 -3.83
C VAL A 59 -10.05 -18.78 -4.85
N GLY A 60 -9.11 -18.51 -5.72
CA GLY A 60 -8.76 -19.39 -6.83
C GLY A 60 -7.30 -19.82 -6.88
N GLY A 61 -6.95 -20.42 -8.00
CA GLY A 61 -5.58 -20.78 -8.35
C GLY A 61 -4.79 -19.55 -8.84
N GLU A 62 -4.51 -19.50 -10.14
CA GLU A 62 -3.83 -18.37 -10.76
C GLU A 62 -4.76 -17.16 -10.93
N GLU A 63 -4.23 -15.97 -10.71
CA GLU A 63 -4.96 -14.73 -10.82
C GLU A 63 -4.40 -13.86 -11.96
N ASN A 64 -5.27 -13.42 -12.87
CA ASN A 64 -4.90 -12.47 -13.92
C ASN A 64 -4.80 -11.04 -13.37
N ALA A 65 -3.88 -10.84 -12.43
CA ALA A 65 -3.69 -9.58 -11.73
C ALA A 65 -2.22 -9.16 -11.70
N THR A 66 -1.98 -7.87 -11.83
CA THR A 66 -0.70 -7.22 -11.54
C THR A 66 -0.87 -6.38 -10.28
N LEU A 67 -0.15 -6.76 -9.23
CA LEU A 67 -0.25 -6.15 -7.92
C LEU A 67 0.55 -4.83 -7.89
N LEU A 68 -0.10 -3.76 -7.47
CA LEU A 68 0.50 -2.44 -7.33
C LEU A 68 0.78 -2.18 -5.85
N CYS A 69 2.05 -2.21 -5.47
CA CYS A 69 2.50 -2.13 -4.09
C CYS A 69 3.29 -0.82 -3.86
N PRO A 70 2.64 0.27 -3.44
CA PRO A 70 3.37 1.47 -3.06
C PRO A 70 4.26 1.18 -1.84
N VAL A 71 5.45 1.77 -1.84
CA VAL A 71 6.37 1.71 -0.69
C VAL A 71 6.52 3.08 -0.06
N CYS A 72 6.66 3.10 1.25
CA CYS A 72 6.88 4.34 1.99
C CYS A 72 8.31 4.84 1.78
N ALA A 73 8.44 6.04 1.24
CA ALA A 73 9.73 6.70 1.00
C ALA A 73 10.01 7.82 2.01
N GLN A 74 8.98 8.42 2.60
CA GLN A 74 9.10 9.59 3.46
C GLN A 74 8.30 9.46 4.75
N SER A 75 8.70 10.23 5.76
CA SER A 75 7.88 10.42 6.96
C SER A 75 6.66 11.29 6.65
N PRO A 76 5.56 11.15 7.41
CA PRO A 76 4.41 12.03 7.26
C PRO A 76 4.79 13.49 7.42
N GLN A 77 4.06 14.36 6.74
CA GLN A 77 4.28 15.81 6.79
C GLN A 77 2.93 16.52 7.00
N ILE A 78 2.93 17.56 7.83
CA ILE A 78 1.77 18.45 7.95
C ILE A 78 1.70 19.27 6.66
N ALA A 79 0.56 19.16 5.95
CA ALA A 79 0.33 19.84 4.68
C ALA A 79 -0.49 21.14 4.84
N GLY A 80 -1.10 21.35 6.00
CA GLY A 80 -1.92 22.52 6.27
C GLY A 80 -3.04 22.22 7.27
N THR A 81 -4.05 23.08 7.26
CA THR A 81 -5.25 22.96 8.09
C THR A 81 -6.46 23.23 7.19
N ASP A 82 -7.54 22.48 7.37
CA ASP A 82 -8.78 22.72 6.66
C ASP A 82 -9.60 23.88 7.27
N ALA A 83 -10.76 24.16 6.68
CA ALA A 83 -11.64 25.25 7.12
C ALA A 83 -12.22 25.03 8.54
N ASP A 84 -12.30 23.77 8.98
CA ASP A 84 -12.84 23.38 10.30
C ASP A 84 -11.74 23.28 11.38
N GLY A 85 -10.49 23.57 11.00
CA GLY A 85 -9.35 23.56 11.92
C GLY A 85 -8.68 22.19 12.06
N HIS A 86 -9.04 21.19 11.25
CA HIS A 86 -8.37 19.89 11.27
C HIS A 86 -7.01 19.97 10.55
N VAL A 87 -6.01 19.33 11.13
CA VAL A 87 -4.69 19.22 10.53
C VAL A 87 -4.71 18.25 9.35
N LEU A 88 -4.25 18.70 8.20
CA LEU A 88 -4.08 17.89 7.01
C LEU A 88 -2.66 17.32 6.99
N ALA A 89 -2.55 16.00 6.98
CA ALA A 89 -1.27 15.31 6.87
C ALA A 89 -1.12 14.62 5.50
N ARG A 90 0.04 14.78 4.89
CA ARG A 90 0.43 14.02 3.69
C ARG A 90 1.20 12.79 4.12
N VAL A 91 0.78 11.63 3.64
CA VAL A 91 1.33 10.33 4.02
C VAL A 91 1.49 9.46 2.77
N ASP A 92 2.60 8.74 2.68
CA ASP A 92 2.79 7.74 1.61
C ASP A 92 1.88 6.53 1.85
N ALA A 93 1.19 6.08 0.79
CA ALA A 93 0.26 4.94 0.85
C ALA A 93 0.93 3.61 1.27
N GLY A 94 2.24 3.49 1.13
CA GLY A 94 3.01 2.33 1.60
C GLY A 94 3.42 2.39 3.08
N MET A 95 3.01 3.42 3.82
CA MET A 95 3.36 3.55 5.23
C MET A 95 2.55 2.57 6.09
N ARG A 96 3.20 1.93 7.05
CA ARG A 96 2.49 1.11 8.05
C ARG A 96 1.59 2.00 8.90
N LEU A 97 0.34 1.58 9.09
CA LEU A 97 -0.64 2.31 9.88
C LEU A 97 -0.16 2.55 11.32
N SER A 98 0.48 1.55 11.94
CA SER A 98 1.07 1.71 13.27
C SER A 98 2.14 2.80 13.35
N ARG A 99 2.93 2.99 12.27
CA ARG A 99 3.93 4.05 12.20
C ARG A 99 3.28 5.43 12.05
N LEU A 100 2.19 5.53 11.29
CA LEU A 100 1.40 6.76 11.18
C LEU A 100 0.82 7.15 12.54
N LEU A 101 0.22 6.20 13.27
CA LEU A 101 -0.33 6.44 14.61
C LEU A 101 0.73 6.93 15.60
N ALA A 102 1.90 6.30 15.60
CA ALA A 102 3.02 6.75 16.43
C ALA A 102 3.47 8.18 16.08
N TRP A 103 3.53 8.51 14.79
CA TRP A 103 3.86 9.85 14.33
C TRP A 103 2.80 10.87 14.78
N CYS A 104 1.50 10.55 14.67
CA CYS A 104 0.42 11.41 15.17
C CYS A 104 0.58 11.69 16.67
N ALA A 105 0.81 10.65 17.46
CA ALA A 105 1.00 10.79 18.91
C ALA A 105 2.19 11.69 19.25
N HIS A 106 3.35 11.50 18.59
CA HIS A 106 4.52 12.35 18.80
C HIS A 106 4.31 13.79 18.33
N SER A 107 3.45 14.00 17.35
CA SER A 107 3.12 15.34 16.82
C SER A 107 1.96 16.01 17.56
N GLY A 108 1.42 15.40 18.59
CA GLY A 108 0.27 15.93 19.35
C GLY A 108 -1.03 15.96 18.56
N LEU A 109 -1.17 15.08 17.56
CA LEU A 109 -2.35 14.97 16.71
C LEU A 109 -3.26 13.84 17.21
N SER A 110 -4.57 14.07 17.16
CA SER A 110 -5.61 13.12 17.57
C SER A 110 -6.61 12.85 16.43
N GLY A 111 -7.45 11.84 16.61
CA GLY A 111 -8.53 11.50 15.67
C GLY A 111 -8.34 10.17 14.94
N LEU A 112 -7.17 9.56 15.01
CA LEU A 112 -6.88 8.25 14.39
C LEU A 112 -6.74 7.11 15.43
N GLU A 113 -6.98 7.36 16.70
CA GLU A 113 -6.76 6.39 17.79
C GLU A 113 -7.58 5.12 17.62
N GLY A 114 -8.78 5.23 17.02
CA GLY A 114 -9.64 4.08 16.72
C GLY A 114 -9.04 3.06 15.75
N LEU A 115 -7.96 3.43 15.06
CA LEU A 115 -7.23 2.53 14.16
C LEU A 115 -6.11 1.76 14.87
N ALA A 116 -5.92 1.96 16.17
CA ALA A 116 -4.91 1.23 16.95
C ALA A 116 -5.17 -0.27 16.90
N GLY A 117 -4.15 -1.04 16.57
CA GLY A 117 -4.25 -2.50 16.42
C GLY A 117 -4.75 -2.99 15.07
N VAL A 118 -5.23 -2.11 14.19
CA VAL A 118 -5.59 -2.50 12.81
C VAL A 118 -4.31 -2.76 12.02
N PRO A 119 -4.13 -3.97 11.44
CA PRO A 119 -2.98 -4.26 10.61
C PRO A 119 -3.14 -3.63 9.23
N GLY A 120 -2.03 -3.27 8.59
CA GLY A 120 -2.05 -2.82 7.20
C GLY A 120 -1.22 -1.58 6.94
N LEU A 121 -1.39 -1.08 5.72
CA LEU A 121 -0.82 0.17 5.22
C LEU A 121 -1.90 1.23 5.12
N VAL A 122 -1.46 2.48 4.99
CA VAL A 122 -2.33 3.63 4.76
C VAL A 122 -3.06 3.53 3.43
#